data_05e6b637f398e64d3d00f29dcfa08072
#
_entry.id   05e6b637f398e64d3d00f29dcfa08072
#
_cell.length_a   1.000
_cell.length_b   1.000
_cell.length_c   1.000
_cell.angle_alpha   90.00
_cell.angle_beta   90.00
_cell.angle_gamma   90.00
#
_symmetry.space_group_name_H-M   'P 1'
#
loop_
_entity.id
_entity.type
_entity.pdbx_description
1 polymer ?
#
loop_
_entity_poly.entity_id
_entity_poly.type
_entity_poly.pdbx_seq_one_letter_code
_entity_poly.pdbx_strand_id
1 'polypeptide(L)'
;LLASSAASDVYKRQLYALPGLDICGVFQHFAVADSVEPDDERYTDEQHALFAQVVERLRADGCPVGTVHCANSAAQLRHPEWRHDMTRAGIILYGLDPSNEVHFPALQPVMSLKSVVTFVKELQPGQSVSYGRTFTADRPMRVATVCVGYADGYPRMLSGGPDRGIMVIRGQRAPVVGRVCMDQTMVDVTDIPGVKMGDEVTVFGPDGGDTADTIAAKTQTINYEVVCGLARRVPRVYKENGKICEIWNNLEET
;
A
#
# COMPACT_ATOMS: atom_id res chain seq x y z
N LEU A 1 -2.04 -5.08 -22.62
CA LEU A 1 -1.53 -4.90 -23.99
C LEU A 1 -1.49 -6.23 -24.72
N LEU A 2 -2.67 -6.68 -25.09
CA LEU A 2 -2.88 -7.87 -25.87
C LEU A 2 -2.93 -7.49 -27.34
N ALA A 3 -1.89 -7.71 -28.06
CA ALA A 3 -2.00 -8.00 -29.48
C ALA A 3 -0.66 -8.54 -29.99
N SER A 4 -0.45 -9.82 -29.94
CA SER A 4 0.48 -10.45 -30.85
C SER A 4 -0.26 -10.78 -32.14
N SER A 5 -0.48 -9.78 -32.97
CA SER A 5 -0.73 -9.99 -34.39
C SER A 5 0.59 -9.90 -35.13
N ALA A 6 0.69 -10.47 -36.31
CA ALA A 6 1.87 -10.32 -37.20
C ALA A 6 2.25 -8.84 -37.39
N ALA A 7 1.30 -7.92 -37.35
CA ALA A 7 1.49 -6.49 -37.38
C ALA A 7 2.25 -5.96 -36.12
N SER A 8 2.01 -6.54 -34.95
CA SER A 8 2.74 -6.20 -33.72
C SER A 8 4.22 -6.59 -33.78
N ASP A 9 4.55 -7.71 -34.41
CA ASP A 9 5.94 -8.17 -34.54
C ASP A 9 6.72 -7.29 -35.54
N VAL A 10 6.09 -6.89 -36.63
CA VAL A 10 6.68 -5.91 -37.57
C VAL A 10 6.95 -4.57 -36.90
N TYR A 11 5.99 -4.08 -36.10
CA TYR A 11 6.14 -2.82 -35.36
C TYR A 11 7.30 -2.86 -34.35
N LYS A 12 7.46 -3.98 -33.64
CA LYS A 12 8.56 -4.16 -32.67
C LYS A 12 9.92 -4.11 -33.37
N ARG A 13 10.07 -4.76 -34.52
CA ARG A 13 11.31 -4.71 -35.31
C ARG A 13 11.65 -3.30 -35.80
N GLN A 14 10.64 -2.51 -36.17
CA GLN A 14 10.85 -1.13 -36.61
C GLN A 14 11.46 -0.27 -35.51
N LEU A 15 11.17 -0.53 -34.21
CA LEU A 15 11.76 0.22 -33.09
C LEU A 15 13.29 0.07 -33.06
N TYR A 16 13.81 -1.10 -33.39
CA TYR A 16 15.26 -1.35 -33.43
C TYR A 16 15.97 -0.63 -34.59
N ALA A 17 15.23 -0.22 -35.61
CA ALA A 17 15.75 0.52 -36.75
C ALA A 17 15.67 2.05 -36.57
N LEU A 18 15.03 2.54 -35.53
CA LEU A 18 14.88 3.98 -35.30
C LEU A 18 16.19 4.60 -34.81
N PRO A 19 16.66 5.68 -35.44
CA PRO A 19 17.85 6.40 -34.98
C PRO A 19 17.58 7.08 -33.63
N GLY A 20 18.58 7.06 -32.75
CA GLY A 20 18.49 7.71 -31.43
C GLY A 20 17.79 6.90 -30.35
N LEU A 21 17.40 5.65 -30.61
CA LEU A 21 16.91 4.71 -29.61
C LEU A 21 17.98 3.68 -29.30
N ASP A 22 18.21 3.46 -28.00
CA ASP A 22 18.98 2.35 -27.47
C ASP A 22 18.02 1.42 -26.72
N ILE A 23 17.76 0.23 -27.30
CA ILE A 23 16.85 -0.75 -26.70
C ILE A 23 17.62 -1.58 -25.69
N CYS A 24 17.54 -1.22 -24.42
CA CYS A 24 18.27 -1.87 -23.34
C CYS A 24 17.54 -3.06 -22.71
N GLY A 25 16.26 -3.31 -23.05
CA GLY A 25 15.53 -4.46 -22.51
C GLY A 25 14.13 -4.64 -23.08
N VAL A 26 13.54 -5.81 -22.78
CA VAL A 26 12.20 -6.19 -23.16
C VAL A 26 11.43 -6.66 -21.93
N PHE A 27 10.24 -6.12 -21.72
CA PHE A 27 9.40 -6.53 -20.58
C PHE A 27 7.92 -6.67 -20.94
N GLN A 28 7.22 -7.39 -20.07
CA GLN A 28 5.77 -7.39 -19.97
C GLN A 28 5.34 -7.24 -18.51
N HIS A 29 4.05 -7.01 -18.26
CA HIS A 29 3.46 -6.98 -16.93
C HIS A 29 2.24 -7.89 -16.89
N PHE A 30 2.18 -8.78 -15.88
CA PHE A 30 1.06 -9.69 -15.70
C PHE A 30 -0.20 -8.95 -15.23
N ALA A 31 -1.34 -9.38 -15.74
CA ALA A 31 -2.63 -8.80 -15.39
C ALA A 31 -3.19 -9.37 -14.08
N VAL A 32 -3.05 -10.70 -13.88
CA VAL A 32 -3.72 -11.46 -12.82
C VAL A 32 -2.80 -12.52 -12.18
N ALA A 33 -1.49 -12.29 -12.14
CA ALA A 33 -0.53 -13.26 -11.55
C ALA A 33 -0.71 -13.44 -10.04
N ASP A 34 -1.52 -12.62 -9.39
CA ASP A 34 -1.87 -12.64 -7.97
C ASP A 34 -3.23 -13.29 -7.67
N SER A 35 -3.94 -13.78 -8.70
CA SER A 35 -5.16 -14.57 -8.55
C SER A 35 -4.84 -16.09 -8.48
N VAL A 36 -5.70 -16.83 -7.78
CA VAL A 36 -5.68 -18.31 -7.72
C VAL A 36 -6.84 -18.96 -8.48
N GLU A 37 -7.66 -18.15 -9.14
CA GLU A 37 -8.75 -18.65 -9.97
C GLU A 37 -8.20 -19.38 -11.20
N PRO A 38 -8.71 -20.59 -11.54
CA PRO A 38 -8.13 -21.41 -12.62
C PRO A 38 -8.08 -20.72 -13.99
N ASP A 39 -9.05 -19.87 -14.30
CA ASP A 39 -9.09 -19.11 -15.54
C ASP A 39 -8.00 -18.03 -15.58
N ASP A 40 -7.73 -17.39 -14.46
CA ASP A 40 -6.68 -16.38 -14.32
C ASP A 40 -5.28 -17.02 -14.33
N GLU A 41 -5.12 -18.18 -13.72
CA GLU A 41 -3.87 -18.94 -13.79
C GLU A 41 -3.55 -19.33 -15.25
N ARG A 42 -4.53 -19.88 -15.97
CA ARG A 42 -4.36 -20.19 -17.39
C ARG A 42 -4.01 -18.93 -18.21
N TYR A 43 -4.72 -17.83 -17.97
CA TYR A 43 -4.42 -16.56 -18.65
C TYR A 43 -3.00 -16.06 -18.36
N THR A 44 -2.53 -16.22 -17.14
CA THR A 44 -1.17 -15.83 -16.73
C THR A 44 -0.12 -16.69 -17.45
N ASP A 45 -0.34 -18.01 -17.56
CA ASP A 45 0.50 -18.94 -18.32
C ASP A 45 0.56 -18.57 -19.80
N GLU A 46 -0.60 -18.30 -20.42
CA GLU A 46 -0.71 -17.86 -21.82
C GLU A 46 0.03 -16.52 -22.05
N GLN A 47 -0.10 -15.59 -21.11
CA GLN A 47 0.57 -14.30 -21.17
C GLN A 47 2.10 -14.46 -21.13
N HIS A 48 2.61 -15.34 -20.26
CA HIS A 48 4.03 -15.66 -20.20
C HIS A 48 4.51 -16.36 -21.48
N ALA A 49 3.77 -17.35 -21.97
CA ALA A 49 4.12 -18.08 -23.20
C ALA A 49 4.23 -17.15 -24.40
N LEU A 50 3.28 -16.23 -24.56
CA LEU A 50 3.33 -15.21 -25.61
C LEU A 50 4.53 -14.28 -25.49
N PHE A 51 4.86 -13.85 -24.27
CA PHE A 51 6.05 -13.05 -24.02
C PHE A 51 7.33 -13.77 -24.38
N ALA A 52 7.48 -15.02 -23.96
CA ALA A 52 8.64 -15.86 -24.28
C ALA A 52 8.78 -16.04 -25.80
N GLN A 53 7.69 -16.31 -26.53
CA GLN A 53 7.71 -16.40 -27.99
C GLN A 53 8.19 -15.10 -28.65
N VAL A 54 7.77 -13.94 -28.14
CA VAL A 54 8.21 -12.63 -28.68
C VAL A 54 9.71 -12.45 -28.48
N VAL A 55 10.23 -12.76 -27.27
CA VAL A 55 11.66 -12.68 -26.97
C VAL A 55 12.49 -13.58 -27.88
N GLU A 56 12.05 -14.85 -28.08
CA GLU A 56 12.73 -15.81 -28.94
C GLU A 56 12.73 -15.34 -30.41
N ARG A 57 11.64 -14.79 -30.91
CA ARG A 57 11.57 -14.25 -32.29
C ARG A 57 12.52 -13.05 -32.47
N LEU A 58 12.56 -12.12 -31.50
CA LEU A 58 13.48 -10.98 -31.56
C LEU A 58 14.94 -11.47 -31.60
N ARG A 59 15.29 -12.46 -30.79
CA ARG A 59 16.63 -13.09 -30.80
C ARG A 59 16.93 -13.75 -32.14
N ALA A 60 15.98 -14.52 -32.70
CA ALA A 60 16.14 -15.17 -33.99
C ALA A 60 16.31 -14.17 -35.14
N ASP A 61 15.71 -12.98 -35.02
CA ASP A 61 15.84 -11.89 -36.00
C ASP A 61 17.15 -11.08 -35.80
N GLY A 62 18.00 -11.45 -34.85
CA GLY A 62 19.26 -10.76 -34.55
C GLY A 62 19.08 -9.44 -33.79
N CYS A 63 17.89 -9.17 -33.23
CA CYS A 63 17.66 -7.99 -32.40
C CYS A 63 18.30 -8.16 -31.02
N PRO A 64 19.07 -7.18 -30.52
CA PRO A 64 19.59 -7.22 -29.15
C PRO A 64 18.45 -6.99 -28.15
N VAL A 65 18.02 -8.05 -27.46
CA VAL A 65 16.87 -7.96 -26.51
C VAL A 65 17.23 -7.34 -25.17
N GLY A 66 18.54 -7.23 -24.84
CA GLY A 66 18.97 -6.67 -23.56
C GLY A 66 18.43 -7.44 -22.36
N THR A 67 18.07 -6.71 -21.30
CA THR A 67 17.49 -7.30 -20.07
C THR A 67 16.05 -7.73 -20.29
N VAL A 68 15.79 -9.02 -20.11
CA VAL A 68 14.44 -9.60 -20.22
C VAL A 68 13.82 -9.73 -18.82
N HIS A 69 12.62 -9.19 -18.65
CA HIS A 69 11.92 -9.30 -17.35
C HIS A 69 10.40 -9.23 -17.46
N CYS A 70 9.70 -10.05 -16.67
CA CYS A 70 8.24 -10.05 -16.63
C CYS A 70 7.68 -10.10 -15.21
N ALA A 71 8.41 -10.70 -14.26
CA ALA A 71 7.89 -10.96 -12.93
C ALA A 71 7.70 -9.68 -12.11
N ASN A 72 6.44 -9.44 -11.69
CA ASN A 72 6.04 -8.52 -10.62
C ASN A 72 6.16 -9.22 -9.26
N SER A 73 5.67 -8.61 -8.18
CA SER A 73 5.71 -9.18 -6.83
C SER A 73 5.07 -10.56 -6.75
N ALA A 74 3.88 -10.74 -7.33
CA ALA A 74 3.17 -12.01 -7.32
C ALA A 74 3.89 -13.08 -8.14
N ALA A 75 4.19 -12.79 -9.39
CA ALA A 75 4.86 -13.74 -10.28
C ALA A 75 6.24 -14.14 -9.76
N GLN A 76 6.98 -13.24 -9.12
CA GLN A 76 8.28 -13.56 -8.51
C GLN A 76 8.18 -14.63 -7.43
N LEU A 77 7.10 -14.63 -6.64
CA LEU A 77 6.88 -15.58 -5.55
C LEU A 77 6.21 -16.87 -6.02
N ARG A 78 5.24 -16.77 -6.93
CA ARG A 78 4.47 -17.92 -7.41
C ARG A 78 5.16 -18.70 -8.53
N HIS A 79 5.90 -18.00 -9.40
CA HIS A 79 6.53 -18.55 -10.61
C HIS A 79 8.03 -18.18 -10.64
N PRO A 80 8.86 -18.76 -9.75
CA PRO A 80 10.28 -18.45 -9.66
C PRO A 80 11.05 -18.75 -10.96
N GLU A 81 10.54 -19.63 -11.80
CA GLU A 81 11.09 -19.98 -13.11
C GLU A 81 10.93 -18.86 -14.16
N TRP A 82 10.04 -17.87 -13.93
CA TRP A 82 9.81 -16.74 -14.84
C TRP A 82 10.60 -15.48 -14.47
N ARG A 83 11.59 -15.58 -13.63
CA ARG A 83 12.38 -14.43 -13.17
C ARG A 83 13.23 -13.82 -14.28
N HIS A 84 13.62 -14.62 -15.29
CA HIS A 84 14.51 -14.20 -16.36
C HIS A 84 15.76 -13.49 -15.83
N ASP A 85 16.13 -12.33 -16.42
CA ASP A 85 17.32 -11.57 -16.03
C ASP A 85 17.08 -10.66 -14.83
N MET A 86 15.82 -10.25 -14.57
CA MET A 86 15.47 -9.30 -13.52
C MET A 86 14.02 -9.50 -13.07
N THR A 87 13.75 -9.21 -11.79
CA THR A 87 12.40 -9.13 -11.23
C THR A 87 12.10 -7.70 -10.78
N ARG A 88 10.80 -7.37 -10.70
CA ARG A 88 10.31 -6.07 -10.23
C ARG A 88 9.52 -6.26 -8.94
N ALA A 89 10.26 -6.45 -7.84
CA ALA A 89 9.68 -6.48 -6.50
C ALA A 89 9.10 -5.10 -6.15
N GLY A 90 7.85 -5.06 -5.73
CA GLY A 90 7.15 -3.85 -5.29
C GLY A 90 6.60 -4.04 -3.89
N ILE A 91 5.33 -4.43 -3.76
CA ILE A 91 4.64 -4.52 -2.47
C ILE A 91 5.29 -5.51 -1.49
N ILE A 92 5.92 -6.56 -1.98
CA ILE A 92 6.65 -7.53 -1.15
C ILE A 92 7.87 -6.93 -0.43
N LEU A 93 8.40 -5.80 -0.90
CA LEU A 93 9.45 -5.04 -0.18
C LEU A 93 8.89 -4.37 1.08
N TYR A 94 7.58 -4.10 1.11
CA TYR A 94 6.88 -3.65 2.31
C TYR A 94 6.46 -4.79 3.23
N GLY A 95 6.77 -6.06 2.85
CA GLY A 95 6.37 -7.24 3.58
C GLY A 95 4.87 -7.51 3.53
N LEU A 96 4.22 -7.09 2.45
CA LEU A 96 2.78 -7.25 2.24
C LEU A 96 2.50 -8.22 1.09
N ASP A 97 1.43 -8.98 1.23
CA ASP A 97 0.97 -9.89 0.18
C ASP A 97 0.52 -9.12 -1.07
N PRO A 98 0.77 -9.66 -2.28
CA PRO A 98 0.41 -8.98 -3.53
C PRO A 98 -1.11 -8.94 -3.80
N SER A 99 -1.90 -9.79 -3.15
CA SER A 99 -3.37 -9.74 -3.15
C SER A 99 -3.91 -10.44 -1.91
N ASN A 100 -5.24 -10.40 -1.73
CA ASN A 100 -5.91 -11.11 -0.65
C ASN A 100 -6.13 -12.61 -0.94
N GLU A 101 -5.83 -13.07 -2.16
CA GLU A 101 -6.01 -14.47 -2.60
C GLU A 101 -4.77 -15.32 -2.33
N VAL A 102 -3.60 -14.69 -2.21
CA VAL A 102 -2.34 -15.38 -1.96
C VAL A 102 -1.71 -14.91 -0.65
N HIS A 103 -1.21 -15.85 0.14
CA HIS A 103 -0.57 -15.54 1.40
C HIS A 103 0.83 -16.18 1.49
N PHE A 104 1.83 -15.36 1.79
CA PHE A 104 3.22 -15.77 1.95
C PHE A 104 3.69 -15.52 3.39
N PRO A 105 3.68 -16.56 4.26
CA PRO A 105 3.99 -16.40 5.69
C PRO A 105 5.38 -15.84 6.00
N ALA A 106 6.30 -15.87 5.04
CA ALA A 106 7.64 -15.29 5.18
C ALA A 106 7.66 -13.76 5.07
N LEU A 107 6.60 -13.16 4.51
CA LEU A 107 6.48 -11.71 4.42
C LEU A 107 6.12 -11.13 5.79
N GLN A 108 6.84 -10.09 6.20
CA GLN A 108 6.59 -9.39 7.45
C GLN A 108 6.44 -7.89 7.17
N PRO A 109 5.28 -7.28 7.50
CA PRO A 109 5.06 -5.87 7.31
C PRO A 109 6.13 -5.01 7.98
N VAL A 110 6.81 -4.16 7.22
CA VAL A 110 7.90 -3.30 7.70
C VAL A 110 7.47 -1.86 7.94
N MET A 111 6.25 -1.49 7.51
CA MET A 111 5.76 -0.11 7.60
C MET A 111 4.72 0.05 8.72
N SER A 112 4.86 1.13 9.48
CA SER A 112 3.82 1.63 10.36
C SER A 112 3.72 3.15 10.25
N LEU A 113 2.50 3.68 10.30
CA LEU A 113 2.24 5.11 10.43
C LEU A 113 2.02 5.44 11.90
N LYS A 114 2.83 6.36 12.42
CA LYS A 114 2.75 6.80 13.81
C LYS A 114 2.41 8.27 13.90
N SER A 115 1.76 8.65 14.98
CA SER A 115 1.42 10.03 15.30
C SER A 115 1.39 10.23 16.83
N VAL A 116 0.83 11.35 17.27
CA VAL A 116 0.71 11.67 18.69
C VAL A 116 -0.68 12.20 19.02
N VAL A 117 -1.09 11.99 20.27
CA VAL A 117 -2.26 12.65 20.85
C VAL A 117 -1.95 14.12 21.06
N THR A 118 -2.74 15.02 20.48
CA THR A 118 -2.59 16.49 20.65
C THR A 118 -3.55 17.08 21.66
N PHE A 119 -4.67 16.43 21.92
CA PHE A 119 -5.66 16.88 22.87
C PHE A 119 -6.51 15.72 23.39
N VAL A 120 -6.98 15.82 24.63
CA VAL A 120 -7.96 14.88 25.21
C VAL A 120 -9.06 15.69 25.87
N LYS A 121 -10.32 15.32 25.61
CA LYS A 121 -11.48 15.95 26.25
C LYS A 121 -12.51 14.93 26.69
N GLU A 122 -13.31 15.31 27.67
CA GLU A 122 -14.52 14.59 28.06
C GLU A 122 -15.72 15.10 27.28
N LEU A 123 -16.59 14.19 26.89
CA LEU A 123 -17.87 14.48 26.29
C LEU A 123 -18.99 13.99 27.22
N GLN A 124 -19.99 14.84 27.41
CA GLN A 124 -21.23 14.46 28.07
C GLN A 124 -22.23 13.93 27.03
N PRO A 125 -23.22 13.10 27.43
CA PRO A 125 -24.28 12.66 26.53
C PRO A 125 -24.91 13.84 25.78
N GLY A 126 -25.13 13.67 24.47
CA GLY A 126 -25.67 14.70 23.58
C GLY A 126 -24.62 15.65 22.98
N GLN A 127 -23.38 15.64 23.44
CA GLN A 127 -22.30 16.43 22.83
C GLN A 127 -21.77 15.74 21.58
N SER A 128 -21.49 16.51 20.54
CA SER A 128 -21.04 16.01 19.25
C SER A 128 -19.61 16.41 18.96
N VAL A 129 -18.92 15.63 18.09
CA VAL A 129 -17.59 15.94 17.57
C VAL A 129 -17.53 15.82 16.06
N SER A 130 -16.52 16.47 15.48
CA SER A 130 -16.15 16.44 14.06
C SER A 130 -17.16 17.13 13.14
N TYR A 131 -16.75 17.28 11.87
CA TYR A 131 -17.55 17.91 10.82
C TYR A 131 -18.88 17.21 10.58
N GLY A 132 -19.93 18.01 10.45
CA GLY A 132 -21.30 17.53 10.23
C GLY A 132 -21.93 16.90 11.47
N ARG A 133 -21.26 16.96 12.64
CA ARG A 133 -21.74 16.38 13.90
C ARG A 133 -22.19 14.92 13.75
N THR A 134 -21.43 14.15 12.95
CA THR A 134 -21.78 12.76 12.59
C THR A 134 -21.57 11.77 13.73
N PHE A 135 -20.95 12.22 14.82
CA PHE A 135 -20.85 11.47 16.07
C PHE A 135 -21.37 12.30 17.22
N THR A 136 -22.28 11.72 17.99
CA THR A 136 -22.82 12.30 19.23
C THR A 136 -22.63 11.28 20.34
N ALA A 137 -22.07 11.70 21.46
CA ALA A 137 -21.86 10.86 22.63
C ALA A 137 -23.23 10.45 23.21
N ASP A 138 -23.42 9.16 23.47
CA ASP A 138 -24.60 8.57 24.13
C ASP A 138 -24.40 8.35 25.64
N ARG A 139 -23.16 8.42 26.07
CA ARG A 139 -22.70 8.27 27.46
C ARG A 139 -21.54 9.24 27.73
N PRO A 140 -21.13 9.42 28.99
CA PRO A 140 -19.85 10.10 29.28
C PRO A 140 -18.69 9.37 28.57
N MET A 141 -17.91 10.11 27.79
CA MET A 141 -16.83 9.56 26.98
C MET A 141 -15.57 10.41 27.08
N ARG A 142 -14.40 9.78 26.87
CA ARG A 142 -13.14 10.48 26.65
C ARG A 142 -12.74 10.33 25.19
N VAL A 143 -12.46 11.45 24.54
CA VAL A 143 -12.06 11.49 23.13
C VAL A 143 -10.70 12.14 23.01
N ALA A 144 -9.76 11.46 22.33
CA ALA A 144 -8.47 12.01 21.98
C ALA A 144 -8.48 12.53 20.53
N THR A 145 -7.78 13.64 20.31
CA THR A 145 -7.45 14.17 18.99
C THR A 145 -6.05 13.72 18.63
N VAL A 146 -5.91 13.08 17.48
CA VAL A 146 -4.64 12.59 16.92
C VAL A 146 -4.25 13.46 15.75
N CYS A 147 -2.98 13.87 15.67
CA CYS A 147 -2.43 14.72 14.61
C CYS A 147 -2.18 13.91 13.33
N VAL A 148 -3.24 13.43 12.70
CA VAL A 148 -3.22 12.74 11.40
C VAL A 148 -4.59 12.88 10.73
N GLY A 149 -4.58 13.09 9.41
CA GLY A 149 -5.79 13.19 8.62
C GLY A 149 -5.58 12.83 7.16
N TYR A 150 -6.56 13.16 6.31
CA TYR A 150 -6.49 12.77 4.91
C TYR A 150 -5.40 13.51 4.11
N ALA A 151 -4.92 14.65 4.58
CA ALA A 151 -3.76 15.33 3.97
C ALA A 151 -2.43 14.62 4.27
N ASP A 152 -2.41 13.69 5.22
CA ASP A 152 -1.27 12.82 5.51
C ASP A 152 -1.35 11.48 4.77
N GLY A 153 -2.50 11.21 4.14
CA GLY A 153 -2.78 9.94 3.47
C GLY A 153 -3.65 8.97 4.29
N TYR A 154 -4.17 9.41 5.46
CA TYR A 154 -5.14 8.57 6.21
C TYR A 154 -6.53 8.71 5.62
N PRO A 155 -7.12 7.64 5.03
CA PRO A 155 -8.33 7.77 4.23
C PRO A 155 -9.53 8.33 4.98
N ARG A 156 -10.22 9.31 4.36
CA ARG A 156 -11.44 9.90 4.94
C ARG A 156 -12.60 8.90 5.07
N MET A 157 -12.58 7.82 4.29
CA MET A 157 -13.56 6.73 4.37
C MET A 157 -13.51 5.99 5.71
N LEU A 158 -12.39 6.05 6.44
CA LEU A 158 -12.25 5.46 7.79
C LEU A 158 -12.94 6.28 8.90
N SER A 159 -13.76 7.27 8.54
CA SER A 159 -14.63 8.00 9.45
C SER A 159 -15.58 7.06 10.19
N GLY A 160 -16.12 7.52 11.34
CA GLY A 160 -17.00 6.70 12.18
C GLY A 160 -18.11 5.99 11.41
N GLY A 161 -18.44 4.79 11.83
CA GLY A 161 -19.35 3.85 11.18
C GLY A 161 -18.90 2.42 11.41
N PRO A 162 -19.49 1.42 10.72
CA PRO A 162 -19.09 0.01 10.87
C PRO A 162 -17.64 -0.23 10.43
N ASP A 163 -17.21 0.39 9.34
CA ASP A 163 -15.86 0.23 8.76
C ASP A 163 -14.87 1.31 9.21
N ARG A 164 -15.13 1.93 10.36
CA ARG A 164 -14.27 2.96 10.93
C ARG A 164 -12.84 2.48 11.17
N GLY A 165 -11.91 3.42 11.13
CA GLY A 165 -10.51 3.16 11.46
C GLY A 165 -10.32 2.80 12.93
N ILE A 166 -9.30 1.98 13.18
CA ILE A 166 -8.89 1.57 14.54
C ILE A 166 -7.41 1.90 14.69
N MET A 167 -7.10 2.86 15.54
CA MET A 167 -5.73 3.19 15.94
C MET A 167 -5.35 2.43 17.23
N VAL A 168 -4.08 2.46 17.59
CA VAL A 168 -3.60 1.91 18.86
C VAL A 168 -2.94 3.00 19.69
N ILE A 169 -3.36 3.11 20.94
CA ILE A 169 -2.79 4.01 21.94
C ILE A 169 -2.50 3.20 23.20
N ARG A 170 -1.28 3.25 23.72
CA ARG A 170 -0.87 2.47 24.90
C ARG A 170 -1.17 0.97 24.76
N GLY A 171 -0.99 0.41 23.55
CA GLY A 171 -1.25 -0.99 23.27
C GLY A 171 -2.73 -1.38 23.19
N GLN A 172 -3.66 -0.43 23.25
CA GLN A 172 -5.10 -0.68 23.22
C GLN A 172 -5.77 -0.04 22.01
N ARG A 173 -6.81 -0.66 21.50
CA ARG A 173 -7.56 -0.24 20.29
C ARG A 173 -8.42 0.99 20.59
N ALA A 174 -8.21 2.05 19.82
CA ALA A 174 -8.94 3.32 19.89
C ALA A 174 -9.70 3.54 18.58
N PRO A 175 -11.01 3.30 18.53
CA PRO A 175 -11.80 3.47 17.31
C PRO A 175 -11.98 4.95 16.94
N VAL A 176 -11.96 5.23 15.65
CA VAL A 176 -12.26 6.57 15.11
C VAL A 176 -13.71 6.95 15.40
N VAL A 177 -13.94 8.16 15.88
CA VAL A 177 -15.24 8.76 16.10
C VAL A 177 -15.44 10.03 15.29
N GLY A 178 -16.57 10.14 14.63
CA GLY A 178 -16.86 11.23 13.71
C GLY A 178 -16.04 11.14 12.42
N ARG A 179 -15.91 12.24 11.71
CA ARG A 179 -15.20 12.29 10.42
C ARG A 179 -13.71 12.50 10.60
N VAL A 180 -12.90 11.77 9.82
CA VAL A 180 -11.49 12.10 9.61
C VAL A 180 -11.41 13.48 8.95
N CYS A 181 -10.64 14.38 9.54
CA CYS A 181 -10.41 15.74 9.05
C CYS A 181 -9.15 15.83 8.19
N MET A 182 -8.80 17.02 7.73
CA MET A 182 -7.61 17.23 6.90
C MET A 182 -6.33 16.81 7.64
N ASP A 183 -6.16 17.28 8.87
CA ASP A 183 -4.93 17.16 9.65
C ASP A 183 -5.15 16.50 11.03
N GLN A 184 -6.37 16.10 11.35
CA GLN A 184 -6.73 15.57 12.66
C GLN A 184 -7.79 14.48 12.55
N THR A 185 -7.72 13.52 13.48
CA THR A 185 -8.70 12.45 13.63
C THR A 185 -9.03 12.28 15.11
N MET A 186 -10.31 12.14 15.44
CA MET A 186 -10.75 11.88 16.80
C MET A 186 -10.95 10.39 17.01
N VAL A 187 -10.52 9.89 18.17
CA VAL A 187 -10.65 8.48 18.57
C VAL A 187 -11.25 8.37 19.96
N ASP A 188 -12.05 7.34 20.20
CA ASP A 188 -12.58 7.01 21.52
C ASP A 188 -11.47 6.36 22.37
N VAL A 189 -11.20 6.98 23.51
CA VAL A 189 -10.22 6.50 24.50
C VAL A 189 -10.86 6.33 25.89
N THR A 190 -12.18 6.18 25.92
CA THR A 190 -12.94 6.06 27.18
C THR A 190 -12.41 4.92 28.04
N ASP A 191 -12.15 3.78 27.43
CA ASP A 191 -11.72 2.57 28.13
C ASP A 191 -10.18 2.42 28.18
N ILE A 192 -9.42 3.44 27.72
CA ILE A 192 -7.97 3.45 27.76
C ILE A 192 -7.49 4.39 28.89
N PRO A 193 -7.06 3.86 30.04
CA PRO A 193 -6.71 4.69 31.18
C PRO A 193 -5.45 5.53 30.93
N GLY A 194 -5.48 6.76 31.45
CA GLY A 194 -4.30 7.61 31.50
C GLY A 194 -3.83 8.20 30.16
N VAL A 195 -4.62 8.11 29.08
CA VAL A 195 -4.29 8.76 27.79
C VAL A 195 -4.17 10.26 28.00
N LYS A 196 -3.09 10.84 27.48
CA LYS A 196 -2.76 12.26 27.60
C LYS A 196 -2.10 12.79 26.33
N MET A 197 -2.02 14.09 26.22
CA MET A 197 -1.27 14.77 25.17
C MET A 197 0.19 14.31 25.17
N GLY A 198 0.73 14.04 23.97
CA GLY A 198 2.07 13.51 23.74
C GLY A 198 2.16 11.98 23.71
N ASP A 199 1.11 11.25 24.06
CA ASP A 199 1.11 9.80 23.92
C ASP A 199 1.24 9.39 22.42
N GLU A 200 2.12 8.42 22.13
CA GLU A 200 2.28 7.88 20.79
C GLU A 200 1.02 7.12 20.35
N VAL A 201 0.69 7.27 19.09
CA VAL A 201 -0.41 6.58 18.43
C VAL A 201 0.12 5.79 17.25
N THR A 202 -0.15 4.49 17.19
CA THR A 202 -0.01 3.74 15.95
C THR A 202 -1.29 3.90 15.16
N VAL A 203 -1.21 4.63 14.04
CA VAL A 203 -2.34 4.92 13.15
C VAL A 203 -2.70 3.69 12.33
N PHE A 204 -1.68 3.03 11.76
CA PHE A 204 -1.76 1.67 11.25
C PHE A 204 -0.38 0.99 11.31
N GLY A 205 -0.39 -0.34 11.34
CA GLY A 205 0.81 -1.16 11.41
C GLY A 205 0.54 -2.51 12.04
N PRO A 206 1.57 -3.31 12.34
CA PRO A 206 1.40 -4.65 12.90
C PRO A 206 0.96 -4.68 14.38
N ASP A 207 0.82 -3.55 15.04
CA ASP A 207 0.67 -3.42 16.51
C ASP A 207 -0.77 -3.65 17.03
N GLY A 208 -1.65 -4.36 16.29
CA GLY A 208 -2.99 -4.76 16.74
C GLY A 208 -4.13 -3.75 16.43
N GLY A 209 -3.83 -2.68 15.72
CA GLY A 209 -4.81 -1.76 15.12
C GLY A 209 -5.17 -2.17 13.69
N ASP A 210 -5.41 -1.18 12.84
CA ASP A 210 -5.53 -1.42 11.41
C ASP A 210 -4.14 -1.68 10.80
N THR A 211 -4.12 -2.53 9.77
CA THR A 211 -2.98 -2.75 8.87
C THR A 211 -3.25 -2.10 7.52
N ALA A 212 -2.27 -2.05 6.62
CA ALA A 212 -2.51 -1.60 5.24
C ALA A 212 -3.59 -2.43 4.54
N ASP A 213 -3.63 -3.75 4.79
CA ASP A 213 -4.63 -4.66 4.21
C ASP A 213 -6.03 -4.41 4.77
N THR A 214 -6.17 -4.22 6.10
CA THR A 214 -7.48 -3.94 6.71
C THR A 214 -8.00 -2.56 6.30
N ILE A 215 -7.13 -1.56 6.13
CA ILE A 215 -7.51 -0.26 5.58
C ILE A 215 -7.98 -0.43 4.14
N ALA A 216 -7.23 -1.13 3.31
CA ALA A 216 -7.59 -1.40 1.92
C ALA A 216 -8.98 -2.06 1.82
N ALA A 217 -9.24 -3.09 2.60
CA ALA A 217 -10.54 -3.77 2.65
C ALA A 217 -11.68 -2.82 3.06
N LYS A 218 -11.48 -1.99 4.11
CA LYS A 218 -12.47 -1.01 4.59
C LYS A 218 -12.74 0.12 3.58
N THR A 219 -11.77 0.44 2.75
CA THR A 219 -11.84 1.54 1.78
C THR A 219 -12.05 1.07 0.35
N GLN A 220 -12.25 -0.25 0.16
CA GLN A 220 -12.51 -0.90 -1.14
C GLN A 220 -11.41 -0.64 -2.17
N THR A 221 -10.17 -0.74 -1.72
CA THR A 221 -8.96 -0.60 -2.55
C THR A 221 -7.94 -1.70 -2.25
N ILE A 222 -6.70 -1.52 -2.63
CA ILE A 222 -5.59 -2.45 -2.41
C ILE A 222 -4.52 -1.85 -1.49
N ASN A 223 -3.76 -2.71 -0.81
CA ASN A 223 -2.71 -2.28 0.11
C ASN A 223 -1.63 -1.40 -0.55
N TYR A 224 -1.41 -1.57 -1.86
CA TYR A 224 -0.52 -0.70 -2.66
C TYR A 224 -0.94 0.77 -2.59
N GLU A 225 -2.25 1.06 -2.74
CA GLU A 225 -2.75 2.43 -2.68
C GLU A 225 -2.57 3.02 -1.28
N VAL A 226 -2.79 2.22 -0.24
CA VAL A 226 -2.62 2.66 1.15
C VAL A 226 -1.17 3.09 1.42
N VAL A 227 -0.18 2.28 1.04
CA VAL A 227 1.24 2.62 1.29
C VAL A 227 1.73 3.74 0.36
N CYS A 228 1.23 3.81 -0.89
CA CYS A 228 1.54 4.89 -1.82
C CYS A 228 0.88 6.22 -1.44
N GLY A 229 -0.28 6.17 -0.79
CA GLY A 229 -1.08 7.34 -0.44
C GLY A 229 -0.49 8.24 0.65
N LEU A 230 0.55 7.78 1.37
CA LEU A 230 1.17 8.59 2.42
C LEU A 230 1.85 9.82 1.84
N ALA A 231 1.41 11.00 2.30
CA ALA A 231 1.86 12.29 1.81
C ALA A 231 3.37 12.51 2.04
N ARG A 232 4.00 13.29 1.16
CA ARG A 232 5.44 13.62 1.25
C ARG A 232 5.80 14.43 2.50
N ARG A 233 4.83 15.13 3.09
CA ARG A 233 5.04 15.91 4.33
C ARG A 233 5.24 15.05 5.57
N VAL A 234 4.85 13.75 5.53
CA VAL A 234 5.07 12.82 6.63
C VAL A 234 6.52 12.33 6.59
N PRO A 235 7.33 12.57 7.62
CA PRO A 235 8.71 12.11 7.66
C PRO A 235 8.82 10.60 7.56
N ARG A 236 9.84 10.11 6.87
CA ARG A 236 10.18 8.67 6.78
C ARG A 236 11.30 8.39 7.76
N VAL A 237 11.03 7.55 8.75
CA VAL A 237 12.00 7.13 9.76
C VAL A 237 12.36 5.67 9.50
N TYR A 238 13.59 5.44 9.05
CA TYR A 238 14.11 4.10 8.79
C TYR A 238 14.75 3.55 10.06
N LYS A 239 14.40 2.29 10.38
CA LYS A 239 14.92 1.59 11.55
C LYS A 239 15.52 0.25 11.14
N GLU A 240 16.69 -0.03 11.68
CA GLU A 240 17.36 -1.32 11.57
C GLU A 240 17.67 -1.84 12.97
N ASN A 241 17.28 -3.08 13.28
CA ASN A 241 17.46 -3.68 14.61
C ASN A 241 16.96 -2.79 15.77
N GLY A 242 15.82 -2.12 15.57
CA GLY A 242 15.20 -1.22 16.55
C GLY A 242 15.86 0.17 16.69
N LYS A 243 16.95 0.44 15.98
CA LYS A 243 17.64 1.76 16.00
C LYS A 243 17.30 2.54 14.74
N ILE A 244 17.14 3.86 14.91
CA ILE A 244 16.98 4.77 13.78
C ILE A 244 18.32 4.84 13.04
N CYS A 245 18.31 4.48 11.74
CA CYS A 245 19.48 4.59 10.85
C CYS A 245 19.38 5.80 9.92
N GLU A 246 18.17 6.25 9.59
CA GLU A 246 17.96 7.39 8.70
C GLU A 246 16.62 8.07 8.98
N ILE A 247 16.55 9.39 8.78
CA ILE A 247 15.30 10.16 8.77
C ILE A 247 15.29 11.00 7.51
N TRP A 248 14.26 10.82 6.71
CA TRP A 248 14.03 11.64 5.53
C TRP A 248 12.81 12.54 5.73
N ASN A 249 13.06 13.85 5.81
CA ASN A 249 12.03 14.86 6.00
C ASN A 249 12.04 15.85 4.82
N ASN A 250 11.06 15.74 3.94
CA ASN A 250 10.96 16.60 2.76
C ASN A 250 10.65 18.08 3.07
N LEU A 251 10.31 18.42 4.32
CA LEU A 251 10.04 19.82 4.74
C LEU A 251 11.30 20.55 5.24
N GLU A 252 12.39 19.83 5.45
CA GLU A 252 13.67 20.40 5.92
C GLU A 252 14.69 20.63 4.80
N GLU A 253 14.39 20.22 3.57
CA GLU A 253 15.22 20.43 2.37
C GLU A 253 14.87 21.77 1.68
N THR A 254 14.94 22.90 2.40
CA THR A 254 14.83 24.25 1.81
C THR A 254 15.93 25.17 2.31
#